data_9c17f004888ff24fbd2e7333c6adeb4e
#
_entry.id   9c17f004888ff24fbd2e7333c6adeb4e
#
_cell.length_a   1.000
_cell.length_b   1.000
_cell.length_c   1.000
_cell.angle_alpha   90.00
_cell.angle_beta   90.00
_cell.angle_gamma   90.00
#
_symmetry.space_group_name_H-M   'P 1'
#
loop_
_entity.id
_entity.type
_entity.pdbx_description
1 polymer ?
#
loop_
_entity_poly.entity_id
_entity_poly.type
_entity_poly.pdbx_seq_one_letter_code
_entity_poly.pdbx_strand_id
1 'polypeptide(L)'
;MERVRAISAVVVTAILMLCPARAGADDGKSGFAAGQKAPAFTAKTTDGTPVVFPQAYKGKVVLLDFWATWCPPCRAEVPKVVAAYQRFHDQGFEVLGVSLDRRGQGPQLLAFAKESNMTWPQIYDGGYWQAALAERYGIRSIPRPILVDGDTGIILAEGSNVRGTRLAPAIEKALAAKKQK
;
A
#
# COMPACT_ATOMS: atom_id res chain seq x y z
N MET A 1 -62.89 56.02 -15.12
CA MET A 1 -63.01 54.73 -14.46
C MET A 1 -62.14 53.77 -15.27
N GLU A 2 -60.82 53.70 -15.03
CA GLU A 2 -59.90 52.82 -15.72
C GLU A 2 -59.24 51.90 -14.71
N ARG A 3 -59.39 50.59 -14.97
CA ARG A 3 -58.83 49.58 -14.13
C ARG A 3 -57.42 49.24 -14.64
N VAL A 4 -56.38 49.59 -13.91
CA VAL A 4 -55.01 49.18 -14.16
C VAL A 4 -54.83 47.74 -13.66
N ARG A 5 -54.56 46.82 -14.59
CA ARG A 5 -54.16 45.42 -14.31
C ARG A 5 -52.68 45.36 -14.02
N ALA A 6 -52.31 45.01 -12.80
CA ALA A 6 -50.95 44.69 -12.42
C ALA A 6 -50.56 43.31 -12.96
N ILE A 7 -49.51 43.26 -13.77
CA ILE A 7 -48.91 42.02 -14.26
C ILE A 7 -47.77 41.66 -13.28
N SER A 8 -47.98 40.60 -12.54
CA SER A 8 -46.95 40.02 -11.65
C SER A 8 -45.93 39.25 -12.49
N ALA A 9 -44.73 39.77 -12.59
CA ALA A 9 -43.62 39.05 -13.19
C ALA A 9 -43.04 38.07 -12.18
N VAL A 10 -43.19 36.76 -12.44
CA VAL A 10 -42.53 35.70 -11.69
C VAL A 10 -41.11 35.54 -12.23
N VAL A 11 -40.13 35.97 -11.46
CA VAL A 11 -38.72 35.77 -11.73
C VAL A 11 -38.35 34.34 -11.27
N VAL A 12 -38.23 33.43 -12.21
CA VAL A 12 -37.68 32.10 -11.96
C VAL A 12 -36.15 32.18 -11.96
N THR A 13 -35.59 32.19 -10.77
CA THR A 13 -34.14 32.15 -10.60
C THR A 13 -33.66 30.68 -10.76
N ALA A 14 -33.11 30.35 -11.93
CA ALA A 14 -32.47 29.05 -12.16
C ALA A 14 -31.13 29.05 -11.39
N ILE A 15 -31.09 28.32 -10.29
CA ILE A 15 -29.83 28.00 -9.58
C ILE A 15 -29.13 26.90 -10.37
N LEU A 16 -28.12 27.29 -11.19
CA LEU A 16 -27.17 26.31 -11.76
C LEU A 16 -26.33 25.76 -10.61
N MET A 17 -26.63 24.52 -10.21
CA MET A 17 -25.71 23.73 -9.38
C MET A 17 -24.49 23.37 -10.22
N LEU A 18 -23.41 24.16 -10.06
CA LEU A 18 -22.09 23.83 -10.56
C LEU A 18 -21.54 22.69 -9.70
N CYS A 19 -21.72 21.45 -10.17
CA CYS A 19 -21.06 20.30 -9.59
C CYS A 19 -19.58 20.36 -10.03
N PRO A 20 -18.59 20.53 -9.13
CA PRO A 20 -17.19 20.46 -9.54
C PRO A 20 -16.88 19.00 -9.88
N ALA A 21 -16.80 18.69 -11.17
CA ALA A 21 -16.21 17.45 -11.64
C ALA A 21 -14.75 17.44 -11.18
N ARG A 22 -14.49 16.70 -10.11
CA ARG A 22 -13.15 16.39 -9.65
C ARG A 22 -12.56 15.38 -10.62
N ALA A 23 -11.98 15.86 -11.72
CA ALA A 23 -11.07 15.09 -12.54
C ALA A 23 -9.81 14.84 -11.70
N GLY A 24 -9.80 13.74 -10.93
CA GLY A 24 -8.60 13.21 -10.32
C GLY A 24 -7.69 12.70 -11.42
N ALA A 25 -6.62 13.42 -11.72
CA ALA A 25 -5.53 12.88 -12.50
C ALA A 25 -5.01 11.63 -11.76
N ASP A 26 -5.10 10.46 -12.38
CA ASP A 26 -4.52 9.20 -11.90
C ASP A 26 -2.99 9.31 -12.12
N ASP A 27 -2.29 9.87 -11.14
CA ASP A 27 -0.83 10.05 -11.14
C ASP A 27 -0.07 8.77 -10.74
N GLY A 28 -0.65 7.60 -10.97
CA GLY A 28 -0.04 6.29 -10.69
C GLY A 28 0.13 6.00 -9.20
N LYS A 29 -0.52 6.78 -8.33
CA LYS A 29 -0.55 6.52 -6.90
C LYS A 29 -1.46 5.34 -6.60
N SER A 30 -1.05 4.45 -5.69
CA SER A 30 -1.98 3.51 -5.08
C SER A 30 -3.12 4.32 -4.46
N GLY A 31 -4.31 3.73 -4.34
CA GLY A 31 -5.47 4.41 -3.77
C GLY A 31 -5.29 4.89 -2.31
N PHE A 32 -4.11 4.67 -1.69
CA PHE A 32 -3.83 4.96 -0.29
C PHE A 32 -2.56 5.78 -0.14
N ALA A 33 -2.60 6.80 0.73
CA ALA A 33 -1.50 7.72 1.01
C ALA A 33 -1.09 7.66 2.49
N ALA A 34 0.07 8.23 2.81
CA ALA A 34 0.50 8.42 4.20
C ALA A 34 -0.57 9.17 5.02
N GLY A 35 -0.79 8.74 6.26
CA GLY A 35 -1.84 9.22 7.16
C GLY A 35 -3.18 8.48 7.03
N GLN A 36 -3.41 7.72 5.97
CA GLN A 36 -4.61 6.91 5.81
C GLN A 36 -4.47 5.53 6.45
N LYS A 37 -5.59 4.88 6.73
CA LYS A 37 -5.60 3.50 7.21
C LYS A 37 -5.37 2.54 6.05
N ALA A 38 -4.40 1.64 6.20
CA ALA A 38 -4.21 0.52 5.29
C ALA A 38 -5.41 -0.45 5.40
N PRO A 39 -5.93 -0.98 4.30
CA PRO A 39 -6.98 -1.99 4.33
C PRO A 39 -6.58 -3.21 5.15
N ALA A 40 -7.39 -3.56 6.13
CA ALA A 40 -7.20 -4.81 6.88
C ALA A 40 -7.50 -6.02 6.00
N PHE A 41 -6.79 -7.12 6.19
CA PHE A 41 -7.02 -8.36 5.45
C PHE A 41 -6.64 -9.60 6.28
N THR A 42 -7.14 -10.74 5.81
CA THR A 42 -6.66 -12.07 6.21
C THR A 42 -6.15 -12.77 4.97
N ALA A 43 -4.96 -13.36 5.06
CA ALA A 43 -4.33 -14.10 3.98
C ALA A 43 -3.55 -15.30 4.54
N LYS A 44 -3.03 -16.15 3.66
CA LYS A 44 -2.05 -17.19 4.01
C LYS A 44 -0.73 -16.89 3.31
N THR A 45 0.33 -17.11 4.02
CA THR A 45 1.68 -17.09 3.45
C THR A 45 1.97 -18.35 2.63
N THR A 46 3.05 -18.35 1.90
CA THR A 46 3.45 -19.49 1.03
C THR A 46 3.72 -20.78 1.80
N ASP A 47 4.02 -20.71 3.09
CA ASP A 47 4.15 -21.86 4.00
C ASP A 47 2.82 -22.27 4.68
N GLY A 48 1.72 -21.61 4.33
CA GLY A 48 0.38 -21.88 4.87
C GLY A 48 0.03 -21.15 6.16
N THR A 49 0.95 -20.38 6.74
CA THR A 49 0.72 -19.62 7.98
C THR A 49 -0.35 -18.54 7.76
N PRO A 50 -1.41 -18.48 8.60
CA PRO A 50 -2.41 -17.42 8.50
C PRO A 50 -1.86 -16.08 9.01
N VAL A 51 -2.16 -15.00 8.29
CA VAL A 51 -1.82 -13.62 8.66
C VAL A 51 -3.09 -12.80 8.73
N VAL A 52 -3.34 -12.16 9.87
CA VAL A 52 -4.42 -11.17 10.06
C VAL A 52 -3.77 -9.80 10.18
N PHE A 53 -3.82 -9.01 9.11
CA PHE A 53 -3.19 -7.68 9.06
C PHE A 53 -4.19 -6.59 9.48
N PRO A 54 -3.82 -5.60 10.30
CA PRO A 54 -2.50 -5.36 10.90
C PRO A 54 -2.26 -6.10 12.24
N GLN A 55 -3.22 -6.83 12.79
CA GLN A 55 -3.22 -7.40 14.15
C GLN A 55 -2.00 -8.29 14.43
N ALA A 56 -1.52 -9.05 13.44
CA ALA A 56 -0.33 -9.90 13.56
C ALA A 56 0.97 -9.09 13.77
N TYR A 57 0.91 -7.76 13.56
CA TYR A 57 2.07 -6.87 13.61
C TYR A 57 1.98 -5.83 14.74
N LYS A 58 1.19 -6.09 15.78
CA LYS A 58 1.14 -5.24 16.98
C LYS A 58 2.55 -5.04 17.56
N GLY A 59 2.87 -3.81 17.96
CA GLY A 59 4.18 -3.42 18.45
C GLY A 59 5.22 -3.21 17.35
N LYS A 60 4.92 -3.48 16.10
CA LYS A 60 5.87 -3.46 14.97
C LYS A 60 5.59 -2.35 13.97
N VAL A 61 6.62 -2.00 13.21
CA VAL A 61 6.51 -1.27 11.94
C VAL A 61 6.65 -2.29 10.83
N VAL A 62 5.70 -2.35 9.89
CA VAL A 62 5.69 -3.36 8.84
C VAL A 62 5.75 -2.74 7.45
N LEU A 63 6.60 -3.29 6.59
CA LEU A 63 6.66 -3.00 5.17
C LEU A 63 5.82 -4.03 4.41
N LEU A 64 4.67 -3.61 3.85
CA LEU A 64 3.97 -4.38 2.83
C LEU A 64 4.67 -4.12 1.51
N ASP A 65 5.34 -5.12 0.96
CA ASP A 65 6.11 -4.97 -0.28
C ASP A 65 5.42 -5.72 -1.44
N PHE A 66 4.77 -4.95 -2.33
CA PHE A 66 4.17 -5.49 -3.55
C PHE A 66 5.23 -5.57 -4.66
N TRP A 67 5.54 -6.79 -5.09
CA TRP A 67 6.65 -7.08 -5.99
C TRP A 67 6.40 -8.33 -6.85
N ALA A 68 7.34 -8.69 -7.72
CA ALA A 68 7.32 -9.97 -8.42
C ALA A 68 8.72 -10.37 -8.91
N THR A 69 8.94 -11.67 -9.15
CA THR A 69 10.21 -12.19 -9.67
C THR A 69 10.51 -11.73 -11.09
N TRP A 70 9.48 -11.49 -11.89
CA TRP A 70 9.58 -10.99 -13.26
C TRP A 70 9.80 -9.48 -13.37
N CYS A 71 9.83 -8.72 -12.25
CA CYS A 71 9.93 -7.27 -12.20
C CYS A 71 11.39 -6.83 -11.97
N PRO A 72 12.16 -6.37 -12.99
CA PRO A 72 13.55 -5.98 -12.81
C PRO A 72 13.78 -4.88 -11.76
N PRO A 73 12.98 -3.78 -11.72
CA PRO A 73 13.16 -2.76 -10.69
C PRO A 73 12.84 -3.27 -9.28
N CYS A 74 11.92 -4.25 -9.13
CA CYS A 74 11.66 -4.90 -7.84
C CYS A 74 12.89 -5.67 -7.36
N ARG A 75 13.47 -6.48 -8.24
CA ARG A 75 14.68 -7.25 -7.94
C ARG A 75 15.87 -6.35 -7.54
N ALA A 76 15.98 -5.16 -8.13
CA ALA A 76 17.02 -4.19 -7.77
C ALA A 76 16.83 -3.57 -6.37
N GLU A 77 15.60 -3.58 -5.83
CA GLU A 77 15.31 -3.13 -4.46
C GLU A 77 15.57 -4.21 -3.41
N VAL A 78 15.46 -5.51 -3.76
CA VAL A 78 15.58 -6.63 -2.81
C VAL A 78 16.83 -6.53 -1.90
N PRO A 79 18.05 -6.28 -2.40
CA PRO A 79 19.23 -6.17 -1.53
C PRO A 79 19.10 -5.07 -0.45
N LYS A 80 18.40 -3.97 -0.76
CA LYS A 80 18.17 -2.86 0.18
C LYS A 80 17.14 -3.23 1.24
N VAL A 81 16.10 -3.96 0.84
CA VAL A 81 15.09 -4.48 1.79
C VAL A 81 15.71 -5.52 2.71
N VAL A 82 16.55 -6.42 2.18
CA VAL A 82 17.31 -7.41 2.97
C VAL A 82 18.21 -6.72 3.99
N ALA A 83 19.00 -5.74 3.57
CA ALA A 83 19.87 -4.97 4.48
C ALA A 83 19.08 -4.23 5.56
N ALA A 84 17.93 -3.64 5.20
CA ALA A 84 17.05 -2.98 6.15
C ALA A 84 16.42 -3.99 7.14
N TYR A 85 15.99 -5.15 6.65
CA TYR A 85 15.45 -6.21 7.50
C TYR A 85 16.47 -6.70 8.51
N GLN A 86 17.68 -7.02 8.06
CA GLN A 86 18.78 -7.44 8.94
C GLN A 86 19.12 -6.40 10.01
N ARG A 87 19.07 -5.12 9.65
CA ARG A 87 19.41 -4.03 10.56
C ARG A 87 18.34 -3.73 11.61
N PHE A 88 17.06 -3.81 11.23
CA PHE A 88 15.95 -3.28 12.01
C PHE A 88 14.96 -4.32 12.55
N HIS A 89 15.06 -5.59 12.13
CA HIS A 89 14.14 -6.65 12.55
C HIS A 89 14.06 -6.76 14.08
N ASP A 90 15.21 -6.86 14.75
CA ASP A 90 15.27 -6.97 16.22
C ASP A 90 14.82 -5.69 16.95
N GLN A 91 14.67 -4.60 16.21
CA GLN A 91 14.16 -3.33 16.72
C GLN A 91 12.64 -3.16 16.53
N GLY A 92 11.97 -4.17 15.98
CA GLY A 92 10.52 -4.18 15.75
C GLY A 92 10.10 -3.83 14.32
N PHE A 93 11.00 -3.96 13.33
CA PHE A 93 10.65 -3.84 11.92
C PHE A 93 10.34 -5.22 11.32
N GLU A 94 9.29 -5.29 10.51
CA GLU A 94 8.88 -6.49 9.78
C GLU A 94 8.67 -6.20 8.30
N VAL A 95 8.77 -7.24 7.49
CA VAL A 95 8.41 -7.20 6.08
C VAL A 95 7.38 -8.29 5.79
N LEU A 96 6.39 -7.97 4.98
CA LEU A 96 5.43 -8.92 4.43
C LEU A 96 5.42 -8.73 2.91
N GLY A 97 5.99 -9.68 2.18
CA GLY A 97 5.99 -9.66 0.73
C GLY A 97 4.63 -10.06 0.16
N VAL A 98 4.17 -9.34 -0.84
CA VAL A 98 2.96 -9.66 -1.61
C VAL A 98 3.36 -9.81 -3.07
N SER A 99 3.44 -11.08 -3.51
CA SER A 99 3.91 -11.40 -4.85
C SER A 99 2.79 -11.28 -5.90
N LEU A 100 3.11 -10.59 -7.00
CA LEU A 100 2.31 -10.53 -8.21
C LEU A 100 2.80 -11.53 -9.27
N ASP A 101 3.41 -12.63 -8.86
CA ASP A 101 3.77 -13.71 -9.76
C ASP A 101 2.54 -14.44 -10.28
N ARG A 102 2.65 -15.04 -11.47
CA ARG A 102 1.53 -15.74 -12.11
C ARG A 102 1.30 -17.11 -11.50
N ARG A 103 0.10 -17.64 -11.70
CA ARG A 103 -0.23 -19.02 -11.30
C ARG A 103 0.84 -20.00 -11.79
N GLY A 104 1.25 -20.91 -10.90
CA GLY A 104 2.30 -21.90 -11.15
C GLY A 104 3.71 -21.40 -10.88
N GLN A 105 3.95 -20.10 -10.64
CA GLN A 105 5.29 -19.56 -10.37
C GLN A 105 5.69 -19.59 -8.89
N GLY A 106 4.89 -20.19 -8.01
CA GLY A 106 5.21 -20.32 -6.59
C GLY A 106 6.59 -20.94 -6.31
N PRO A 107 6.97 -22.05 -6.94
CA PRO A 107 8.33 -22.63 -6.77
C PRO A 107 9.45 -21.66 -7.17
N GLN A 108 9.26 -20.90 -8.27
CA GLN A 108 10.22 -19.88 -8.72
C GLN A 108 10.33 -18.72 -7.74
N LEU A 109 9.20 -18.26 -7.20
CA LEU A 109 9.14 -17.24 -6.15
C LEU A 109 9.96 -17.69 -4.92
N LEU A 110 9.72 -18.91 -4.43
CA LEU A 110 10.40 -19.43 -3.23
C LEU A 110 11.91 -19.62 -3.48
N ALA A 111 12.31 -20.13 -4.65
CA ALA A 111 13.71 -20.24 -5.04
C ALA A 111 14.40 -18.87 -5.04
N PHE A 112 13.79 -17.87 -5.70
CA PHE A 112 14.31 -16.52 -5.74
C PHE A 112 14.40 -15.89 -4.34
N ALA A 113 13.38 -16.04 -3.51
CA ALA A 113 13.38 -15.51 -2.14
C ALA A 113 14.52 -16.11 -1.32
N LYS A 114 14.74 -17.44 -1.41
CA LYS A 114 15.84 -18.12 -0.74
C LYS A 114 17.21 -17.65 -1.23
N GLU A 115 17.43 -17.62 -2.53
CA GLU A 115 18.68 -17.18 -3.15
C GLU A 115 19.02 -15.71 -2.82
N SER A 116 18.00 -14.89 -2.67
CA SER A 116 18.13 -13.47 -2.37
C SER A 116 18.11 -13.14 -0.86
N ASN A 117 18.11 -14.15 0.02
CA ASN A 117 18.02 -13.98 1.49
C ASN A 117 16.79 -13.21 1.96
N MET A 118 15.65 -13.35 1.30
CA MET A 118 14.38 -12.81 1.72
C MET A 118 13.76 -13.76 2.75
N THR A 119 14.10 -13.57 4.02
CA THR A 119 13.70 -14.48 5.11
C THR A 119 12.33 -14.20 5.70
N TRP A 120 11.66 -13.15 5.25
CA TRP A 120 10.33 -12.75 5.70
C TRP A 120 9.21 -13.47 4.93
N PRO A 121 7.99 -13.56 5.51
CA PRO A 121 6.85 -14.21 4.88
C PRO A 121 6.45 -13.61 3.54
N GLN A 122 6.00 -14.48 2.63
CA GLN A 122 5.48 -14.11 1.32
C GLN A 122 4.01 -14.52 1.20
N ILE A 123 3.16 -13.63 0.71
CA ILE A 123 1.80 -13.94 0.26
C ILE A 123 1.83 -14.11 -1.26
N TYR A 124 1.19 -15.16 -1.75
CA TYR A 124 1.11 -15.46 -3.18
C TYR A 124 -0.19 -16.21 -3.48
N ASP A 125 -1.00 -15.68 -4.39
CA ASP A 125 -2.24 -16.30 -4.87
C ASP A 125 -2.20 -16.64 -6.37
N GLY A 126 -1.14 -16.23 -7.08
CA GLY A 126 -0.97 -16.46 -8.51
C GLY A 126 -1.84 -15.57 -9.39
N GLY A 127 -2.47 -14.55 -8.83
CA GLY A 127 -3.40 -13.67 -9.52
C GLY A 127 -2.74 -12.61 -10.42
N TYR A 128 -1.42 -12.48 -10.42
CA TYR A 128 -0.72 -11.44 -11.19
C TYR A 128 -1.24 -10.05 -10.81
N TRP A 129 -1.70 -9.23 -11.75
CA TRP A 129 -2.31 -7.92 -11.47
C TRP A 129 -3.70 -8.02 -10.82
N GLN A 130 -4.37 -9.19 -10.92
CA GLN A 130 -5.63 -9.53 -10.26
C GLN A 130 -5.44 -10.24 -8.92
N ALA A 131 -4.21 -10.27 -8.38
CA ALA A 131 -3.95 -10.75 -7.03
C ALA A 131 -4.84 -10.00 -6.03
N ALA A 132 -5.52 -10.73 -5.15
CA ALA A 132 -6.59 -10.17 -4.30
C ALA A 132 -6.11 -8.96 -3.46
N LEU A 133 -4.87 -8.97 -2.97
CA LEU A 133 -4.32 -7.84 -2.24
C LEU A 133 -3.88 -6.71 -3.17
N ALA A 134 -3.41 -7.00 -4.39
CA ALA A 134 -3.08 -5.97 -5.36
C ALA A 134 -4.33 -5.16 -5.75
N GLU A 135 -5.45 -5.82 -6.00
CA GLU A 135 -6.74 -5.17 -6.26
C GLU A 135 -7.23 -4.36 -5.04
N ARG A 136 -7.21 -4.97 -3.84
CA ARG A 136 -7.65 -4.33 -2.59
C ARG A 136 -6.86 -3.05 -2.29
N TYR A 137 -5.57 -3.03 -2.58
CA TYR A 137 -4.68 -1.89 -2.36
C TYR A 137 -4.56 -0.98 -3.60
N GLY A 138 -5.30 -1.24 -4.66
CA GLY A 138 -5.26 -0.45 -5.89
C GLY A 138 -3.88 -0.40 -6.53
N ILE A 139 -3.12 -1.52 -6.46
CA ILE A 139 -1.75 -1.60 -6.99
C ILE A 139 -1.79 -1.67 -8.51
N ARG A 140 -1.26 -0.64 -9.17
CA ARG A 140 -1.20 -0.53 -10.64
C ARG A 140 0.22 -0.56 -11.19
N SER A 141 1.21 -0.47 -10.32
CA SER A 141 2.63 -0.55 -10.67
C SER A 141 3.43 -1.15 -9.51
N ILE A 142 4.52 -1.85 -9.82
CA ILE A 142 5.47 -2.41 -8.85
C ILE A 142 6.90 -1.99 -9.23
N PRO A 143 7.83 -1.88 -8.24
CA PRO A 143 7.65 -2.16 -6.81
C PRO A 143 6.80 -1.09 -6.11
N ARG A 144 5.91 -1.53 -5.22
CA ARG A 144 5.06 -0.64 -4.44
C ARG A 144 5.13 -0.99 -2.95
N PRO A 145 6.16 -0.55 -2.24
CA PRO A 145 6.25 -0.73 -0.79
C PRO A 145 5.35 0.27 -0.06
N ILE A 146 4.74 -0.19 1.03
CA ILE A 146 3.87 0.59 1.92
C ILE A 146 4.31 0.33 3.35
N LEU A 147 4.82 1.35 4.05
CA LEU A 147 5.25 1.27 5.44
C LEU A 147 4.07 1.60 6.36
N VAL A 148 3.75 0.69 7.28
CA VAL A 148 2.55 0.77 8.13
C VAL A 148 2.92 0.63 9.62
N ASP A 149 2.26 1.40 10.47
CA ASP A 149 2.27 1.19 11.92
C ASP A 149 1.33 0.00 12.27
N GLY A 150 1.89 -1.10 12.75
CA GLY A 150 1.15 -2.31 13.06
C GLY A 150 0.11 -2.17 14.18
N ASP A 151 0.24 -1.18 15.08
CA ASP A 151 -0.75 -0.95 16.14
C ASP A 151 -2.00 -0.26 15.61
N THR A 152 -1.81 0.76 14.78
CA THR A 152 -2.90 1.62 14.31
C THR A 152 -3.40 1.24 12.91
N GLY A 153 -2.59 0.54 12.13
CA GLY A 153 -2.81 0.30 10.72
C GLY A 153 -2.63 1.56 9.85
N ILE A 154 -2.05 2.64 10.37
CA ILE A 154 -1.83 3.87 9.62
C ILE A 154 -0.62 3.73 8.70
N ILE A 155 -0.76 4.13 7.46
CA ILE A 155 0.32 4.22 6.49
C ILE A 155 1.25 5.37 6.89
N LEU A 156 2.51 5.07 7.15
CA LEU A 156 3.53 6.03 7.55
C LEU A 156 4.22 6.66 6.34
N ALA A 157 4.47 5.85 5.31
CA ALA A 157 5.04 6.28 4.04
C ALA A 157 4.79 5.21 2.97
N GLU A 158 4.93 5.57 1.68
CA GLU A 158 4.66 4.64 0.59
C GLU A 158 5.44 4.98 -0.68
N GLY A 159 5.52 4.02 -1.59
CA GLY A 159 6.10 4.17 -2.92
C GLY A 159 7.56 4.63 -2.89
N SER A 160 7.87 5.71 -3.61
CA SER A 160 9.25 6.22 -3.71
C SER A 160 9.83 6.75 -2.40
N ASN A 161 8.98 7.05 -1.40
CA ASN A 161 9.43 7.55 -0.09
C ASN A 161 10.00 6.45 0.82
N VAL A 162 9.79 5.18 0.47
CA VAL A 162 10.29 3.99 1.18
C VAL A 162 11.03 3.05 0.24
N ARG A 163 11.80 3.62 -0.70
CA ARG A 163 12.63 2.88 -1.66
C ARG A 163 14.05 3.45 -1.73
N GLY A 164 14.97 2.61 -2.18
CA GLY A 164 16.35 3.02 -2.39
C GLY A 164 16.98 3.53 -1.10
N THR A 165 17.64 4.66 -1.18
CA THR A 165 18.32 5.32 -0.04
C THR A 165 17.34 5.89 0.98
N ARG A 166 16.05 6.03 0.66
CA ARG A 166 15.02 6.54 1.58
C ARG A 166 14.41 5.47 2.48
N LEU A 167 14.60 4.18 2.18
CA LEU A 167 14.00 3.09 2.95
C LEU A 167 14.48 3.10 4.42
N ALA A 168 15.78 3.02 4.66
CA ALA A 168 16.33 2.97 6.02
C ALA A 168 15.97 4.20 6.86
N PRO A 169 16.12 5.45 6.40
CA PRO A 169 15.68 6.63 7.15
C PRO A 169 14.18 6.64 7.50
N ALA A 170 13.32 6.14 6.59
CA ALA A 170 11.88 6.05 6.86
C ALA A 170 11.58 5.05 7.97
N ILE A 171 12.25 3.90 7.97
CA ILE A 171 12.11 2.88 9.03
C ILE A 171 12.63 3.43 10.36
N GLU A 172 13.81 4.04 10.40
CA GLU A 172 14.38 4.65 11.61
C GLU A 172 13.42 5.66 12.24
N LYS A 173 12.89 6.57 11.43
CA LYS A 173 11.89 7.56 11.87
C LYS A 173 10.63 6.89 12.45
N ALA A 174 10.14 5.87 11.80
CA ALA A 174 8.93 5.15 12.24
C ALA A 174 9.16 4.42 13.58
N LEU A 175 10.30 3.73 13.73
CA LEU A 175 10.67 3.03 14.96
C LEU A 175 10.92 4.01 16.12
N ALA A 176 11.58 5.14 15.87
CA ALA A 176 11.80 6.18 16.88
C ALA A 176 10.48 6.75 17.40
N ALA A 177 9.53 7.05 16.51
CA ALA A 177 8.20 7.53 16.89
C ALA A 177 7.40 6.50 17.72
N LYS A 178 7.64 5.20 17.51
CA LYS A 178 7.01 4.13 18.26
C LYS A 178 7.53 3.99 19.68
N LYS A 179 8.82 4.25 19.91
CA LYS A 179 9.44 4.21 21.25
C LYS A 179 9.02 5.37 22.16
N GLN A 180 8.39 6.41 21.61
CA GLN A 180 7.95 7.60 22.35
C GLN A 180 6.49 7.54 22.80
N LYS A 181 5.77 6.48 22.45
CA LYS A 181 4.38 6.22 22.85
C LYS A 181 4.33 5.25 24.04
#